data_00bb2bfb29aac52688f34cd8d9b741bd
#
_entry.id   00bb2bfb29aac52688f34cd8d9b741bd
#
_cell.length_a   1.000
_cell.length_b   1.000
_cell.length_c   1.000
_cell.angle_alpha   90.00
_cell.angle_beta   90.00
_cell.angle_gamma   90.00
#
_symmetry.space_group_name_H-M   'P 1'
#
loop_
_entity.id
_entity.type
_entity.pdbx_description
1 polymer ?
#
loop_
_entity_poly.entity_id
_entity_poly.type
_entity_poly.pdbx_seq_one_letter_code
_entity_poly.pdbx_strand_id
1 'polypeptide(L)'
;MSVMKKHWVARLGVLGFALSLLLGSFAATPVNAASDSGTFKVGMEAGYAPFNWTQTTSANNAVKIQGSQEYANGYDVQIARKVAKALHKKVVVVKTSWDGLPPALTSGKIDAIIAGMSPTPDRRKTIDFSNPYYISNLTMVVRKDSKYAKAKSIADFKGAKITAQLSTYHYQAINQIKGVVKEPAMNDFPAMRVALESGTIDGYVSEVPEGITAERANPNLMYIHFAKGQGFKTDASDTNLAIGLRKNDPNKAKINELLATISSKERAQLMNEAVDNQPSTES
;
A
#
# COMPACT_ATOMS: atom_id res chain seq x y z
N MET A 1 -41.79 -74.29 -36.19
CA MET A 1 -41.66 -74.15 -37.65
C MET A 1 -40.45 -73.28 -37.89
N SER A 2 -39.32 -73.92 -38.23
CA SER A 2 -38.81 -74.14 -39.60
C SER A 2 -38.52 -72.80 -40.26
N VAL A 3 -37.37 -72.41 -40.79
CA VAL A 3 -36.30 -73.12 -41.44
C VAL A 3 -35.13 -72.19 -41.73
N MET A 4 -33.93 -72.68 -41.54
CA MET A 4 -32.77 -72.74 -42.46
C MET A 4 -32.01 -71.41 -42.78
N LYS A 5 -30.78 -71.43 -42.36
CA LYS A 5 -29.47 -71.55 -43.05
C LYS A 5 -29.24 -70.65 -44.27
N LYS A 6 -28.11 -69.86 -44.14
CA LYS A 6 -26.98 -70.15 -45.07
C LYS A 6 -25.73 -69.46 -44.63
N HIS A 7 -24.66 -70.24 -44.52
CA HIS A 7 -23.26 -69.81 -44.37
C HIS A 7 -22.76 -69.07 -45.61
N TRP A 8 -21.86 -68.14 -45.43
CA TRP A 8 -20.77 -67.92 -46.39
C TRP A 8 -19.53 -67.41 -45.69
N VAL A 9 -18.48 -68.20 -45.90
CA VAL A 9 -17.12 -67.98 -45.44
C VAL A 9 -16.37 -67.31 -46.60
N ALA A 10 -15.66 -66.22 -46.34
CA ALA A 10 -14.52 -65.80 -47.14
C ALA A 10 -13.60 -64.90 -46.40
N ARG A 11 -12.54 -65.45 -45.93
CA ARG A 11 -11.10 -65.12 -46.10
C ARG A 11 -10.58 -63.71 -45.84
N LEU A 12 -9.73 -63.67 -44.79
CA LEU A 12 -8.38 -63.08 -44.69
C LEU A 12 -8.10 -61.72 -45.36
N GLY A 13 -7.76 -60.78 -44.50
CA GLY A 13 -6.96 -59.63 -44.81
C GLY A 13 -6.40 -59.08 -43.53
N VAL A 14 -5.24 -59.63 -43.12
CA VAL A 14 -4.42 -59.04 -42.01
C VAL A 14 -3.75 -57.76 -42.54
N LEU A 15 -4.18 -56.63 -42.12
CA LEU A 15 -3.44 -55.41 -42.27
C LEU A 15 -3.24 -54.82 -40.86
N GLY A 16 -2.04 -55.05 -40.36
CA GLY A 16 -1.56 -54.45 -39.11
C GLY A 16 -1.44 -52.93 -39.26
N PHE A 17 -2.28 -52.20 -38.53
CA PHE A 17 -2.10 -50.78 -38.30
C PHE A 17 -1.31 -50.63 -37.00
N ALA A 18 -0.01 -50.37 -37.11
CA ALA A 18 0.83 -49.98 -36.03
C ALA A 18 0.41 -48.56 -35.61
N LEU A 19 -0.36 -48.45 -34.51
CA LEU A 19 -0.72 -47.20 -33.90
C LEU A 19 0.51 -46.69 -33.10
N SER A 20 1.34 -45.87 -33.73
CA SER A 20 2.45 -45.16 -33.09
C SER A 20 1.87 -44.12 -32.16
N LEU A 21 1.81 -44.45 -30.86
CA LEU A 21 1.59 -43.47 -29.77
C LEU A 21 2.77 -42.51 -29.73
N LEU A 22 2.69 -41.40 -30.43
CA LEU A 22 3.52 -40.22 -30.19
C LEU A 22 3.09 -39.59 -28.86
N LEU A 23 3.73 -40.01 -27.78
CA LEU A 23 3.76 -39.29 -26.53
C LEU A 23 4.50 -37.95 -26.78
N GLY A 24 3.74 -36.96 -27.26
CA GLY A 24 4.20 -35.59 -27.27
C GLY A 24 4.39 -35.11 -25.81
N SER A 25 5.64 -35.14 -25.33
CA SER A 25 6.02 -34.47 -24.13
C SER A 25 5.77 -32.98 -24.34
N PHE A 26 4.62 -32.47 -23.87
CA PHE A 26 4.44 -31.03 -23.65
C PHE A 26 5.39 -30.65 -22.53
N ALA A 27 6.62 -30.30 -22.89
CA ALA A 27 7.47 -29.50 -22.03
C ALA A 27 6.72 -28.18 -21.82
N ALA A 28 6.07 -28.06 -20.67
CA ALA A 28 5.58 -26.78 -20.19
C ALA A 28 6.82 -25.89 -20.08
N THR A 29 7.05 -25.07 -21.11
CA THR A 29 8.00 -23.97 -21.01
C THR A 29 7.52 -23.12 -19.85
N PRO A 30 8.37 -22.84 -18.83
CA PRO A 30 8.02 -21.85 -17.83
C PRO A 30 7.73 -20.57 -18.64
N VAL A 31 6.50 -20.08 -18.55
CA VAL A 31 6.17 -18.73 -18.96
C VAL A 31 6.96 -17.84 -18.00
N ASN A 32 8.21 -17.55 -18.36
CA ASN A 32 8.90 -16.40 -17.85
C ASN A 32 7.99 -15.23 -18.23
N ALA A 33 7.19 -14.75 -17.26
CA ALA A 33 6.58 -13.45 -17.36
C ALA A 33 7.76 -12.51 -17.62
N ALA A 34 7.96 -12.15 -18.89
CA ALA A 34 8.97 -11.20 -19.30
C ALA A 34 8.70 -9.96 -18.45
N SER A 35 9.52 -9.74 -17.43
CA SER A 35 9.57 -8.48 -16.73
C SER A 35 9.82 -7.47 -17.84
N ASP A 36 8.84 -6.58 -18.05
CA ASP A 36 8.98 -5.44 -18.94
C ASP A 36 10.30 -4.75 -18.54
N SER A 37 11.33 -4.97 -19.36
CA SER A 37 12.75 -4.81 -19.00
C SER A 37 13.16 -3.35 -18.80
N GLY A 38 12.20 -2.45 -18.55
CA GLY A 38 12.40 -1.04 -18.36
C GLY A 38 11.52 -0.41 -17.28
N THR A 39 10.53 -1.10 -16.69
CA THR A 39 9.54 -0.49 -15.81
C THR A 39 9.62 -1.06 -14.39
N PHE A 40 9.46 -0.19 -13.38
CA PHE A 40 9.30 -0.52 -11.98
C PHE A 40 7.91 -0.06 -11.54
N LYS A 41 7.00 -1.02 -11.36
CA LYS A 41 5.59 -0.77 -11.01
C LYS A 41 5.45 -0.69 -9.50
N VAL A 42 5.06 0.48 -9.01
CA VAL A 42 4.91 0.73 -7.56
C VAL A 42 3.45 0.89 -7.23
N GLY A 43 2.96 0.08 -6.29
CA GLY A 43 1.60 0.17 -5.75
C GLY A 43 1.51 1.18 -4.62
N MET A 44 0.47 2.01 -4.67
CA MET A 44 0.05 2.94 -3.62
C MET A 44 -1.41 3.34 -3.79
N GLU A 45 -2.03 3.90 -2.74
CA GLU A 45 -3.42 4.39 -2.82
C GLU A 45 -3.52 5.69 -3.60
N ALA A 46 -2.48 6.53 -3.57
CA ALA A 46 -2.45 7.89 -4.08
C ALA A 46 -3.58 8.77 -3.50
N GLY A 47 -3.85 8.58 -2.20
CA GLY A 47 -4.85 9.31 -1.40
C GLY A 47 -4.40 9.59 0.03
N TYR A 48 -3.11 9.41 0.33
CA TYR A 48 -2.51 9.51 1.66
C TYR A 48 -1.42 10.59 1.70
N ALA A 49 -1.79 11.86 1.55
CA ALA A 49 -0.85 12.98 1.66
C ALA A 49 -0.29 13.10 3.11
N PRO A 50 0.98 13.46 3.31
CA PRO A 50 1.98 13.86 2.33
C PRO A 50 2.79 12.71 1.74
N PHE A 51 2.47 11.46 2.11
CA PHE A 51 3.18 10.28 1.61
C PHE A 51 2.91 10.05 0.13
N ASN A 52 1.63 10.02 -0.27
CA ASN A 52 1.24 9.87 -1.67
C ASN A 52 -0.15 10.48 -1.93
N TRP A 53 -0.30 11.20 -3.04
CA TRP A 53 -1.58 11.78 -3.49
C TRP A 53 -1.70 11.78 -5.00
N THR A 54 -2.92 11.99 -5.48
CA THR A 54 -3.23 12.18 -6.91
C THR A 54 -3.24 13.66 -7.27
N GLN A 55 -2.66 14.02 -8.42
CA GLN A 55 -2.71 15.36 -9.00
C GLN A 55 -2.90 15.29 -10.52
N THR A 56 -3.37 16.40 -11.14
CA THR A 56 -3.69 16.45 -12.57
C THR A 56 -2.49 16.74 -13.46
N THR A 57 -1.40 17.28 -12.89
CA THR A 57 -0.21 17.71 -13.65
C THR A 57 1.02 16.87 -13.29
N SER A 58 2.02 16.89 -14.15
CA SER A 58 3.34 16.27 -13.90
C SER A 58 4.27 17.16 -13.05
N ALA A 59 3.78 18.27 -12.48
CA ALA A 59 4.58 19.18 -11.67
C ALA A 59 5.25 18.46 -10.49
N ASN A 60 6.33 19.06 -9.97
CA ASN A 60 7.06 18.60 -8.80
C ASN A 60 7.52 17.13 -8.91
N ASN A 61 7.93 16.72 -10.12
CA ASN A 61 8.39 15.35 -10.37
C ASN A 61 7.34 14.25 -10.12
N ALA A 62 6.07 14.55 -10.28
CA ALA A 62 5.00 13.56 -10.19
C ALA A 62 5.14 12.46 -11.23
N VAL A 63 4.67 11.28 -10.91
CA VAL A 63 4.79 10.08 -11.72
C VAL A 63 3.43 9.70 -12.28
N LYS A 64 3.39 9.36 -13.59
CA LYS A 64 2.14 8.95 -14.26
C LYS A 64 1.52 7.75 -13.57
N ILE A 65 0.21 7.81 -13.31
CA ILE A 65 -0.58 6.68 -12.84
C ILE A 65 -0.97 5.82 -14.05
N GLN A 66 -0.70 4.52 -13.98
CA GLN A 66 -1.01 3.58 -15.04
C GLN A 66 -2.51 3.55 -15.34
N GLY A 67 -2.86 3.69 -16.61
CA GLY A 67 -4.27 3.67 -17.06
C GLY A 67 -5.07 4.92 -16.72
N SER A 68 -4.44 6.01 -16.24
CA SER A 68 -5.08 7.27 -15.90
C SER A 68 -4.43 8.45 -16.63
N GLN A 69 -5.12 9.58 -16.70
CA GLN A 69 -4.53 10.86 -17.13
C GLN A 69 -3.83 11.59 -15.97
N GLU A 70 -4.02 11.13 -14.75
CA GLU A 70 -3.50 11.73 -13.53
C GLU A 70 -2.08 11.24 -13.19
N TYR A 71 -1.49 11.90 -12.20
CA TYR A 71 -0.17 11.65 -11.69
C TYR A 71 -0.23 11.43 -10.18
N ALA A 72 0.68 10.63 -9.66
CA ALA A 72 0.92 10.51 -8.24
C ALA A 72 2.13 11.35 -7.83
N ASN A 73 2.07 11.98 -6.67
CA ASN A 73 3.20 12.66 -6.05
C ASN A 73 3.21 12.42 -4.54
N GLY A 74 4.23 12.90 -3.85
CA GLY A 74 4.44 12.76 -2.42
C GLY A 74 5.76 12.10 -2.06
N TYR A 75 6.00 11.97 -0.77
CA TYR A 75 7.23 11.39 -0.23
C TYR A 75 7.51 9.99 -0.78
N ASP A 76 6.50 9.11 -0.78
CA ASP A 76 6.61 7.74 -1.30
C ASP A 76 6.98 7.72 -2.79
N VAL A 77 6.42 8.65 -3.56
CA VAL A 77 6.72 8.77 -5.00
C VAL A 77 8.16 9.19 -5.23
N GLN A 78 8.69 10.10 -4.42
CA GLN A 78 10.10 10.51 -4.53
C GLN A 78 11.05 9.36 -4.13
N ILE A 79 10.71 8.58 -3.11
CA ILE A 79 11.43 7.34 -2.77
C ILE A 79 11.35 6.33 -3.93
N ALA A 80 10.16 6.11 -4.50
CA ALA A 80 9.96 5.22 -5.65
C ALA A 80 10.84 5.60 -6.85
N ARG A 81 10.97 6.90 -7.15
CA ARG A 81 11.84 7.41 -8.21
C ARG A 81 13.32 7.12 -7.94
N LYS A 82 13.78 7.31 -6.68
CA LYS A 82 15.16 6.99 -6.31
C LYS A 82 15.44 5.49 -6.45
N VAL A 83 14.50 4.64 -6.01
CA VAL A 83 14.61 3.18 -6.15
C VAL A 83 14.64 2.78 -7.61
N ALA A 84 13.70 3.26 -8.44
CA ALA A 84 13.66 2.95 -9.85
C ALA A 84 14.97 3.36 -10.58
N LYS A 85 15.51 4.56 -10.25
CA LYS A 85 16.79 5.04 -10.78
C LYS A 85 17.94 4.10 -10.41
N ALA A 86 18.02 3.65 -9.14
CA ALA A 86 19.04 2.72 -8.69
C ALA A 86 18.94 1.35 -9.38
N LEU A 87 17.72 0.94 -9.74
CA LEU A 87 17.45 -0.29 -10.47
C LEU A 87 17.56 -0.14 -11.99
N HIS A 88 17.90 1.04 -12.51
CA HIS A 88 17.94 1.38 -13.94
C HIS A 88 16.60 1.15 -14.66
N LYS A 89 15.49 1.45 -13.99
CA LYS A 89 14.12 1.29 -14.49
C LYS A 89 13.35 2.61 -14.51
N LYS A 90 12.29 2.68 -15.31
CA LYS A 90 11.30 3.77 -15.26
C LYS A 90 10.26 3.44 -14.19
N VAL A 91 9.97 4.40 -13.31
CA VAL A 91 8.89 4.22 -12.32
C VAL A 91 7.53 4.45 -12.96
N VAL A 92 6.57 3.62 -12.60
CA VAL A 92 5.15 3.76 -12.92
C VAL A 92 4.35 3.49 -11.65
N VAL A 93 3.38 4.33 -11.36
CA VAL A 93 2.47 4.14 -10.22
C VAL A 93 1.25 3.34 -10.65
N VAL A 94 0.93 2.31 -9.88
CA VAL A 94 -0.31 1.53 -10.01
C VAL A 94 -1.19 1.87 -8.81
N LYS A 95 -2.19 2.72 -9.04
CA LYS A 95 -3.16 3.10 -8.00
C LYS A 95 -3.98 1.88 -7.60
N THR A 96 -3.98 1.55 -6.34
CA THR A 96 -4.57 0.32 -5.79
C THR A 96 -5.10 0.61 -4.39
N SER A 97 -6.30 0.12 -4.05
CA SER A 97 -6.82 0.23 -2.68
C SER A 97 -5.87 -0.42 -1.66
N TRP A 98 -5.90 0.05 -0.42
CA TRP A 98 -5.00 -0.41 0.64
C TRP A 98 -4.93 -1.93 0.76
N ASP A 99 -6.07 -2.59 0.93
CA ASP A 99 -6.14 -4.06 1.07
C ASP A 99 -5.79 -4.82 -0.22
N GLY A 100 -5.81 -4.13 -1.37
CA GLY A 100 -5.41 -4.67 -2.66
C GLY A 100 -3.89 -4.67 -2.90
N LEU A 101 -3.11 -3.94 -2.09
CA LEU A 101 -1.66 -3.81 -2.28
C LEU A 101 -0.90 -5.14 -2.11
N PRO A 102 -1.06 -5.89 -0.99
CA PRO A 102 -0.36 -7.16 -0.83
C PRO A 102 -0.72 -8.21 -1.90
N PRO A 103 -2.00 -8.42 -2.26
CA PRO A 103 -2.37 -9.30 -3.37
C PRO A 103 -1.79 -8.85 -4.72
N ALA A 104 -1.77 -7.55 -5.02
CA ALA A 104 -1.18 -7.03 -6.25
C ALA A 104 0.33 -7.30 -6.32
N LEU A 105 1.03 -7.23 -5.19
CA LEU A 105 2.45 -7.55 -5.09
C LEU A 105 2.71 -9.03 -5.31
N THR A 106 1.99 -9.89 -4.61
CA THR A 106 2.21 -11.35 -4.68
C THR A 106 1.83 -11.93 -6.03
N SER A 107 0.83 -11.35 -6.72
CA SER A 107 0.46 -11.74 -8.09
C SER A 107 1.37 -11.17 -9.19
N GLY A 108 2.33 -10.30 -8.85
CA GLY A 108 3.22 -9.67 -9.83
C GLY A 108 2.59 -8.51 -10.62
N LYS A 109 1.40 -8.04 -10.24
CA LYS A 109 0.77 -6.85 -10.83
C LYS A 109 1.59 -5.59 -10.54
N ILE A 110 2.25 -5.54 -9.39
CA ILE A 110 3.22 -4.52 -8.98
C ILE A 110 4.54 -5.17 -8.56
N ASP A 111 5.62 -4.41 -8.60
CA ASP A 111 6.97 -4.87 -8.23
C ASP A 111 7.30 -4.54 -6.77
N ALA A 112 6.72 -3.47 -6.25
CA ALA A 112 6.89 -3.04 -4.86
C ALA A 112 5.66 -2.30 -4.35
N ILE A 113 5.49 -2.29 -3.02
CA ILE A 113 4.56 -1.41 -2.30
C ILE A 113 5.38 -0.30 -1.67
N ILE A 114 5.12 0.96 -2.05
CA ILE A 114 5.69 2.16 -1.40
C ILE A 114 4.52 3.08 -1.10
N ALA A 115 3.93 2.92 0.09
CA ALA A 115 2.59 3.43 0.41
C ALA A 115 2.41 3.75 1.91
N GLY A 116 3.46 4.20 2.59
CA GLY A 116 3.39 4.41 4.04
C GLY A 116 3.16 3.10 4.81
N MET A 117 3.61 1.96 4.31
CA MET A 117 3.28 0.65 4.89
C MET A 117 4.27 0.23 5.97
N SER A 118 3.74 -0.05 7.18
CA SER A 118 4.53 -0.61 8.28
C SER A 118 4.77 -2.10 8.09
N PRO A 119 5.99 -2.61 8.39
CA PRO A 119 6.38 -4.01 8.25
C PRO A 119 5.91 -4.86 9.44
N THR A 120 4.61 -4.90 9.71
CA THR A 120 4.05 -5.65 10.85
C THR A 120 4.37 -7.15 10.77
N PRO A 121 4.39 -7.88 11.91
CA PRO A 121 4.62 -9.33 11.92
C PRO A 121 3.68 -10.10 10.99
N ASP A 122 2.40 -9.72 10.92
CA ASP A 122 1.42 -10.39 10.05
C ASP A 122 1.73 -10.18 8.57
N ARG A 123 2.07 -8.98 8.15
CA ARG A 123 2.47 -8.70 6.77
C ARG A 123 3.74 -9.45 6.39
N ARG A 124 4.71 -9.56 7.32
CA ARG A 124 5.95 -10.32 7.11
C ARG A 124 5.73 -11.83 6.89
N LYS A 125 4.57 -12.38 7.19
CA LYS A 125 4.24 -13.78 6.86
C LYS A 125 4.13 -13.98 5.35
N THR A 126 3.61 -13.01 4.62
CA THR A 126 3.27 -13.12 3.19
C THR A 126 4.22 -12.37 2.26
N ILE A 127 4.77 -11.25 2.69
CA ILE A 127 5.69 -10.41 1.90
C ILE A 127 6.95 -10.10 2.69
N ASP A 128 8.01 -9.68 1.98
CA ASP A 128 9.23 -9.16 2.59
C ASP A 128 9.19 -7.63 2.63
N PHE A 129 10.12 -7.06 3.40
CA PHE A 129 10.27 -5.62 3.52
C PHE A 129 11.73 -5.21 3.43
N SER A 130 11.97 -4.03 2.89
CA SER A 130 13.26 -3.34 2.96
C SER A 130 13.58 -2.88 4.40
N ASN A 131 14.75 -2.27 4.56
CA ASN A 131 15.01 -1.37 5.68
C ASN A 131 14.03 -0.20 5.66
N PRO A 132 13.76 0.46 6.81
CA PRO A 132 12.85 1.59 6.86
C PRO A 132 13.31 2.76 5.99
N TYR A 133 12.38 3.34 5.23
CA TYR A 133 12.63 4.57 4.49
C TYR A 133 12.10 5.81 5.22
N TYR A 134 11.20 5.63 6.21
CA TYR A 134 10.69 6.66 7.10
C TYR A 134 10.38 6.09 8.47
N ILE A 135 10.44 6.92 9.51
CA ILE A 135 10.03 6.59 10.88
C ILE A 135 9.04 7.65 11.31
N SER A 136 7.86 7.21 11.72
CA SER A 136 6.77 8.09 12.11
C SER A 136 6.38 7.90 13.57
N ASN A 137 5.50 8.76 14.07
CA ASN A 137 4.85 8.64 15.37
C ASN A 137 3.35 8.78 15.17
N LEU A 138 2.57 8.05 15.97
CA LEU A 138 1.12 8.16 15.93
C LEU A 138 0.65 9.45 16.61
N THR A 139 -0.41 9.99 16.06
CA THR A 139 -1.14 11.13 16.60
C THR A 139 -2.64 10.93 16.44
N MET A 140 -3.43 11.89 16.88
CA MET A 140 -4.86 12.00 16.69
C MET A 140 -5.17 13.27 15.91
N VAL A 141 -5.98 13.17 14.87
CA VAL A 141 -6.53 14.35 14.17
C VAL A 141 -7.95 14.57 14.66
N VAL A 142 -8.26 15.84 15.02
CA VAL A 142 -9.54 16.28 15.58
C VAL A 142 -9.97 17.61 14.97
N ARG A 143 -11.23 18.00 15.17
CA ARG A 143 -11.66 19.38 14.87
C ARG A 143 -11.14 20.36 15.93
N LYS A 144 -10.76 21.55 15.51
CA LYS A 144 -10.29 22.65 16.41
C LYS A 144 -11.37 23.13 17.39
N ASP A 145 -12.63 23.05 16.99
CA ASP A 145 -13.79 23.45 17.83
C ASP A 145 -14.27 22.35 18.79
N SER A 146 -13.70 21.16 18.72
CA SER A 146 -14.08 20.06 19.58
C SER A 146 -13.50 20.20 20.99
N LYS A 147 -14.16 19.58 21.97
CA LYS A 147 -13.63 19.49 23.35
C LYS A 147 -12.29 18.77 23.44
N TYR A 148 -11.94 17.99 22.41
CA TYR A 148 -10.70 17.21 22.34
C TYR A 148 -9.52 18.02 21.78
N ALA A 149 -9.72 19.23 21.27
CA ALA A 149 -8.66 20.08 20.72
C ALA A 149 -7.55 20.43 21.74
N LYS A 150 -7.86 20.36 23.03
CA LYS A 150 -6.92 20.63 24.12
C LYS A 150 -6.29 19.36 24.74
N ALA A 151 -6.57 18.18 24.18
CA ALA A 151 -6.04 16.92 24.67
C ALA A 151 -4.51 16.92 24.70
N LYS A 152 -3.93 16.29 25.73
CA LYS A 152 -2.47 16.11 25.89
C LYS A 152 -2.10 14.65 26.08
N SER A 153 -3.10 13.79 26.28
CA SER A 153 -2.95 12.37 26.52
C SER A 153 -3.99 11.59 25.71
N ILE A 154 -3.68 10.35 25.35
CA ILE A 154 -4.69 9.44 24.77
C ILE A 154 -5.85 9.19 25.77
N ALA A 155 -5.62 9.33 27.08
CA ALA A 155 -6.67 9.18 28.09
C ALA A 155 -7.76 10.27 28.00
N ASP A 156 -7.45 11.44 27.44
CA ASP A 156 -8.39 12.55 27.26
C ASP A 156 -9.50 12.22 26.25
N PHE A 157 -9.32 11.14 25.44
CA PHE A 157 -10.27 10.67 24.45
C PHE A 157 -11.29 9.65 25.01
N LYS A 158 -11.42 9.54 26.33
CA LYS A 158 -12.50 8.72 26.91
C LYS A 158 -13.88 9.19 26.44
N GLY A 159 -14.67 8.26 25.89
CA GLY A 159 -15.99 8.55 25.33
C GLY A 159 -15.98 9.19 23.95
N ALA A 160 -14.81 9.47 23.36
CA ALA A 160 -14.69 9.96 22.00
C ALA A 160 -14.99 8.87 20.96
N LYS A 161 -15.66 9.23 19.88
CA LYS A 161 -15.89 8.39 18.70
C LYS A 161 -14.65 8.42 17.81
N ILE A 162 -13.83 7.37 17.87
CA ILE A 162 -12.53 7.31 17.18
C ILE A 162 -12.52 6.19 16.17
N THR A 163 -12.04 6.49 14.97
CA THR A 163 -11.75 5.52 13.92
C THR A 163 -10.29 5.58 13.46
N ALA A 164 -9.93 4.71 12.54
CA ALA A 164 -8.70 4.74 11.76
C ALA A 164 -8.87 3.90 10.49
N GLN A 165 -7.84 3.88 9.65
CA GLN A 165 -7.89 3.12 8.40
C GLN A 165 -7.94 1.61 8.67
N LEU A 166 -8.73 0.92 7.85
CA LEU A 166 -8.90 -0.53 7.84
C LEU A 166 -7.56 -1.26 7.68
N SER A 167 -7.42 -2.41 8.33
CA SER A 167 -6.22 -3.28 8.22
C SER A 167 -4.89 -2.60 8.58
N THR A 168 -4.93 -1.58 9.46
CA THR A 168 -3.74 -0.86 9.92
C THR A 168 -3.50 -1.05 11.42
N TYR A 169 -2.25 -0.79 11.83
CA TYR A 169 -1.91 -0.67 13.24
C TYR A 169 -2.64 0.53 13.90
N HIS A 170 -2.90 1.60 13.16
CA HIS A 170 -3.66 2.76 13.65
C HIS A 170 -4.99 2.34 14.26
N TYR A 171 -5.74 1.45 13.58
CA TYR A 171 -7.01 0.97 14.08
C TYR A 171 -6.88 0.08 15.33
N GLN A 172 -5.78 -0.68 15.43
CA GLN A 172 -5.49 -1.47 16.63
C GLN A 172 -5.08 -0.58 17.81
N ALA A 173 -4.33 0.49 17.56
CA ALA A 173 -3.87 1.42 18.58
C ALA A 173 -5.02 2.10 19.34
N ILE A 174 -6.20 2.23 18.74
CA ILE A 174 -7.41 2.77 19.41
C ILE A 174 -7.74 1.99 20.70
N ASN A 175 -7.43 0.70 20.77
CA ASN A 175 -7.67 -0.13 21.96
C ASN A 175 -6.87 0.32 23.19
N GLN A 176 -5.84 1.17 23.02
CA GLN A 176 -5.09 1.74 24.14
C GLN A 176 -5.88 2.84 24.89
N ILE A 177 -6.94 3.37 24.28
CA ILE A 177 -7.75 4.45 24.83
C ILE A 177 -8.87 3.85 25.69
N LYS A 178 -8.74 3.94 27.00
CA LYS A 178 -9.76 3.39 27.93
C LYS A 178 -11.10 4.11 27.78
N GLY A 179 -12.16 3.37 27.50
CA GLY A 179 -13.52 3.91 27.41
C GLY A 179 -13.78 4.73 26.15
N VAL A 180 -12.98 4.58 25.11
CA VAL A 180 -13.24 5.14 23.77
C VAL A 180 -14.46 4.47 23.15
N VAL A 181 -15.20 5.19 22.32
CA VAL A 181 -16.17 4.63 21.38
C VAL A 181 -15.43 4.34 20.09
N LYS A 182 -15.03 3.08 19.90
CA LYS A 182 -14.31 2.66 18.70
C LYS A 182 -15.29 2.48 17.55
N GLU A 183 -15.26 3.41 16.60
CA GLU A 183 -16.10 3.37 15.40
C GLU A 183 -15.55 2.36 14.39
N PRO A 184 -16.38 1.86 13.44
CA PRO A 184 -15.91 1.01 12.37
C PRO A 184 -14.73 1.62 11.61
N ALA A 185 -13.77 0.77 11.20
CA ALA A 185 -12.64 1.21 10.40
C ALA A 185 -13.10 1.75 9.04
N MET A 186 -12.41 2.74 8.51
CA MET A 186 -12.71 3.37 7.23
C MET A 186 -11.66 3.01 6.17
N ASN A 187 -12.02 3.13 4.90
CA ASN A 187 -11.18 2.65 3.80
C ASN A 187 -9.92 3.52 3.58
N ASP A 188 -10.03 4.83 3.71
CA ASP A 188 -8.98 5.77 3.36
C ASP A 188 -9.05 7.08 4.18
N PHE A 189 -8.00 7.90 4.10
CA PHE A 189 -7.89 9.16 4.82
C PHE A 189 -8.88 10.23 4.33
N PRO A 190 -9.18 10.40 3.04
CA PRO A 190 -10.23 11.30 2.58
C PRO A 190 -11.58 11.02 3.23
N ALA A 191 -12.00 9.76 3.30
CA ALA A 191 -13.25 9.39 3.95
C ALA A 191 -13.26 9.72 5.46
N MET A 192 -12.14 9.50 6.15
CA MET A 192 -12.01 9.85 7.57
C MET A 192 -12.08 11.36 7.80
N ARG A 193 -11.48 12.18 6.93
CA ARG A 193 -11.55 13.65 7.01
C ARG A 193 -12.99 14.13 6.84
N VAL A 194 -13.72 13.62 5.85
CA VAL A 194 -15.15 13.94 5.64
C VAL A 194 -15.99 13.55 6.87
N ALA A 195 -15.78 12.37 7.44
CA ALA A 195 -16.48 11.91 8.64
C ALA A 195 -16.16 12.78 9.86
N LEU A 196 -14.93 13.26 9.99
CA LEU A 196 -14.51 14.17 11.05
C LEU A 196 -15.14 15.57 10.90
N GLU A 197 -15.12 16.11 9.70
CA GLU A 197 -15.72 17.41 9.38
C GLU A 197 -17.23 17.43 9.62
N SER A 198 -17.93 16.37 9.23
CA SER A 198 -19.38 16.21 9.45
C SER A 198 -19.76 15.94 10.92
N GLY A 199 -18.77 15.69 11.79
CA GLY A 199 -19.03 15.33 13.20
C GLY A 199 -19.52 13.91 13.41
N THR A 200 -19.47 13.05 12.40
CA THR A 200 -19.79 11.61 12.52
C THR A 200 -18.82 10.92 13.48
N ILE A 201 -17.54 11.32 13.44
CA ILE A 201 -16.49 10.92 14.36
C ILE A 201 -15.92 12.14 15.10
N ASP A 202 -15.27 11.91 16.24
CA ASP A 202 -14.61 12.95 17.03
C ASP A 202 -13.10 13.08 16.68
N GLY A 203 -12.53 12.01 16.10
CA GLY A 203 -11.13 11.97 15.68
C GLY A 203 -10.77 10.68 14.96
N TYR A 204 -9.61 10.69 14.33
CA TYR A 204 -9.01 9.49 13.76
C TYR A 204 -7.51 9.40 14.08
N VAL A 205 -7.03 8.16 14.27
CA VAL A 205 -5.60 7.90 14.51
C VAL A 205 -4.84 7.97 13.19
N SER A 206 -3.72 8.68 13.18
CA SER A 206 -2.84 8.87 12.03
C SER A 206 -1.38 9.00 12.46
N GLU A 207 -0.49 9.26 11.50
CA GLU A 207 0.87 9.69 11.75
C GLU A 207 1.00 11.23 11.74
N VAL A 208 2.04 11.72 12.41
CA VAL A 208 2.32 13.18 12.52
C VAL A 208 2.39 13.86 11.14
N PRO A 209 3.08 13.34 10.09
CA PRO A 209 3.09 14.01 8.78
C PRO A 209 1.71 14.18 8.15
N GLU A 210 0.85 13.18 8.27
CA GLU A 210 -0.54 13.29 7.79
C GLU A 210 -1.33 14.30 8.63
N GLY A 211 -1.14 14.31 9.94
CA GLY A 211 -1.76 15.29 10.83
C GLY A 211 -1.40 16.73 10.44
N ILE A 212 -0.13 17.01 10.14
CA ILE A 212 0.33 18.30 9.61
C ILE A 212 -0.39 18.63 8.29
N THR A 213 -0.51 17.65 7.43
CA THR A 213 -1.21 17.78 6.14
C THR A 213 -2.68 18.10 6.33
N ALA A 214 -3.37 17.37 7.20
CA ALA A 214 -4.79 17.59 7.50
C ALA A 214 -5.04 19.02 8.03
N GLU A 215 -4.18 19.50 8.94
CA GLU A 215 -4.27 20.84 9.49
C GLU A 215 -4.00 21.94 8.44
N ARG A 216 -3.05 21.73 7.53
CA ARG A 216 -2.78 22.68 6.43
C ARG A 216 -3.88 22.70 5.38
N ALA A 217 -4.42 21.54 5.05
CA ALA A 217 -5.45 21.40 4.04
C ALA A 217 -6.82 21.94 4.52
N ASN A 218 -7.09 21.84 5.82
CA ASN A 218 -8.34 22.31 6.41
C ASN A 218 -8.10 23.07 7.71
N PRO A 219 -8.36 24.40 7.74
CA PRO A 219 -8.10 25.24 8.91
C PRO A 219 -8.94 24.86 10.13
N ASN A 220 -10.01 24.07 9.97
CA ASN A 220 -10.85 23.59 11.07
C ASN A 220 -10.33 22.31 11.72
N LEU A 221 -9.33 21.66 11.13
CA LEU A 221 -8.70 20.47 11.67
C LEU A 221 -7.39 20.81 12.38
N MET A 222 -6.98 19.92 13.29
CA MET A 222 -5.67 19.96 13.92
C MET A 222 -5.24 18.54 14.33
N TYR A 223 -3.95 18.33 14.47
CA TYR A 223 -3.43 17.12 15.08
C TYR A 223 -2.99 17.39 16.52
N ILE A 224 -3.02 16.37 17.36
CA ILE A 224 -2.75 16.48 18.79
C ILE A 224 -1.27 16.29 19.08
N HIS A 225 -0.67 17.27 19.74
CA HIS A 225 0.66 17.17 20.32
C HIS A 225 0.57 16.53 21.70
N PHE A 226 0.71 15.21 21.78
CA PHE A 226 0.70 14.50 23.05
C PHE A 226 1.89 14.93 23.92
N ALA A 227 1.66 15.04 25.23
CA ALA A 227 2.75 15.24 26.19
C ALA A 227 3.67 14.00 26.18
N LYS A 228 4.92 14.19 26.58
CA LYS A 228 5.92 13.11 26.59
C LYS A 228 5.42 11.89 27.37
N GLY A 229 5.38 10.74 26.71
CA GLY A 229 4.90 9.48 27.29
C GLY A 229 3.39 9.37 27.47
N GLN A 230 2.60 10.31 26.99
CA GLN A 230 1.14 10.32 27.08
C GLN A 230 0.45 9.95 25.76
N GLY A 231 1.20 9.75 24.68
CA GLY A 231 0.71 9.29 23.41
C GLY A 231 0.55 7.77 23.33
N PHE A 232 0.33 7.29 22.12
CA PHE A 232 0.26 5.85 21.85
C PHE A 232 1.60 5.17 22.12
N LYS A 233 1.54 3.96 22.67
CA LYS A 233 2.70 3.06 22.78
C LYS A 233 2.83 2.30 21.47
N THR A 234 4.01 2.33 20.87
CA THR A 234 4.28 1.73 19.57
C THR A 234 5.64 1.03 19.57
N ASP A 235 5.76 -0.01 18.79
CA ASP A 235 7.02 -0.65 18.46
C ASP A 235 7.55 -0.15 17.12
N ALA A 236 8.84 -0.37 16.86
CA ALA A 236 9.45 0.01 15.59
C ALA A 236 8.79 -0.66 14.38
N SER A 237 8.26 -1.88 14.55
CA SER A 237 7.50 -2.59 13.51
C SER A 237 6.16 -1.92 13.16
N ASP A 238 5.66 -1.05 14.03
CA ASP A 238 4.37 -0.39 13.87
C ASP A 238 4.52 0.99 13.22
N THR A 239 5.64 1.68 13.50
CA THR A 239 5.88 3.08 13.11
C THR A 239 6.93 3.25 12.02
N ASN A 240 7.75 2.22 11.77
CA ASN A 240 8.65 2.23 10.62
C ASN A 240 7.87 2.00 9.34
N LEU A 241 8.14 2.83 8.33
CA LEU A 241 7.59 2.64 6.98
C LEU A 241 8.66 2.01 6.11
N ALA A 242 8.33 0.89 5.45
CA ALA A 242 9.27 0.12 4.66
C ALA A 242 8.66 -0.29 3.31
N ILE A 243 9.52 -0.53 2.33
CA ILE A 243 9.09 -0.96 1.00
C ILE A 243 8.70 -2.43 1.06
N GLY A 244 7.43 -2.73 0.73
CA GLY A 244 6.96 -4.11 0.59
C GLY A 244 7.47 -4.74 -0.71
N LEU A 245 8.02 -5.93 -0.61
CA LEU A 245 8.61 -6.71 -1.70
C LEU A 245 8.07 -8.14 -1.67
N ARG A 246 8.10 -8.84 -2.80
CA ARG A 246 7.85 -10.29 -2.80
C ARG A 246 8.86 -11.01 -1.92
N LYS A 247 8.50 -12.18 -1.43
CA LYS A 247 9.44 -13.04 -0.70
C LYS A 247 10.67 -13.32 -1.55
N ASN A 248 11.86 -13.15 -0.93
CA ASN A 248 13.15 -13.38 -1.57
C ASN A 248 13.39 -12.52 -2.83
N ASP A 249 12.84 -11.30 -2.89
CA ASP A 249 13.04 -10.40 -4.02
C ASP A 249 14.53 -10.10 -4.22
N PRO A 250 15.10 -10.35 -5.41
CA PRO A 250 16.53 -10.18 -5.67
C PRO A 250 17.00 -8.72 -5.58
N ASN A 251 16.09 -7.76 -5.71
CA ASN A 251 16.42 -6.34 -5.62
C ASN A 251 16.49 -5.81 -4.18
N LYS A 252 16.10 -6.59 -3.18
CA LYS A 252 16.04 -6.15 -1.77
C LYS A 252 17.37 -5.61 -1.27
N ALA A 253 18.48 -6.29 -1.56
CA ALA A 253 19.81 -5.85 -1.14
C ALA A 253 20.15 -4.48 -1.74
N LYS A 254 19.98 -4.32 -3.05
CA LYS A 254 20.26 -3.07 -3.78
C LYS A 254 19.35 -1.92 -3.32
N ILE A 255 18.08 -2.22 -3.02
CA ILE A 255 17.16 -1.24 -2.44
C ILE A 255 17.65 -0.78 -1.08
N ASN A 256 18.07 -1.70 -0.21
CA ASN A 256 18.59 -1.37 1.11
C ASN A 256 19.89 -0.55 1.04
N GLU A 257 20.78 -0.86 0.14
CA GLU A 257 22.00 -0.07 -0.13
C GLU A 257 21.63 1.37 -0.51
N LEU A 258 20.70 1.55 -1.44
CA LEU A 258 20.19 2.88 -1.79
C LEU A 258 19.60 3.60 -0.57
N LEU A 259 18.71 2.94 0.19
CA LEU A 259 18.06 3.57 1.34
C LEU A 259 19.07 4.01 2.41
N ALA A 260 20.19 3.31 2.55
CA ALA A 260 21.28 3.68 3.45
C ALA A 260 22.01 4.96 3.01
N THR A 261 22.01 5.31 1.71
CA THR A 261 22.61 6.55 1.21
C THR A 261 21.76 7.79 1.46
N ILE A 262 20.46 7.64 1.73
CA ILE A 262 19.54 8.76 1.97
C ILE A 262 19.70 9.22 3.41
N SER A 263 20.36 10.35 3.61
CA SER A 263 20.60 10.92 4.94
C SER A 263 19.30 11.35 5.64
N SER A 264 19.34 11.46 6.97
CA SER A 264 18.21 12.00 7.75
C SER A 264 17.81 13.42 7.32
N LYS A 265 18.79 14.25 6.95
CA LYS A 265 18.54 15.59 6.41
C LYS A 265 17.78 15.53 5.09
N GLU A 266 18.19 14.66 4.18
CA GLU A 266 17.50 14.48 2.88
C GLU A 266 16.09 13.93 3.06
N ARG A 267 15.88 12.97 3.97
CA ARG A 267 14.54 12.45 4.32
C ARG A 267 13.63 13.56 4.84
N ALA A 268 14.14 14.42 5.74
CA ALA A 268 13.39 15.54 6.26
C ALA A 268 13.06 16.56 5.16
N GLN A 269 14.01 16.85 4.26
CA GLN A 269 13.78 17.74 3.12
C GLN A 269 12.69 17.19 2.19
N LEU A 270 12.78 15.93 1.78
CA LEU A 270 11.77 15.29 0.93
C LEU A 270 10.37 15.31 1.58
N MET A 271 10.29 15.11 2.88
CA MET A 271 9.01 15.19 3.60
C MET A 271 8.47 16.62 3.65
N ASN A 272 9.31 17.61 3.91
CA ASN A 272 8.89 19.02 3.91
C ASN A 272 8.41 19.44 2.50
N GLU A 273 9.15 19.07 1.46
CA GLU A 273 8.74 19.31 0.07
C GLU A 273 7.39 18.64 -0.24
N ALA A 274 7.15 17.43 0.26
CA ALA A 274 5.88 16.75 0.09
C ALA A 274 4.74 17.49 0.81
N VAL A 275 4.96 17.95 2.04
CA VAL A 275 3.98 18.74 2.80
C VAL A 275 3.69 20.08 2.11
N ASP A 276 4.69 20.71 1.50
CA ASP A 276 4.54 22.03 0.86
C ASP A 276 3.88 21.95 -0.52
N ASN A 277 4.07 20.83 -1.24
CA ASN A 277 3.59 20.64 -2.62
C ASN A 277 2.26 19.88 -2.72
N GLN A 278 1.67 19.47 -1.61
CA GLN A 278 0.38 18.78 -1.64
C GLN A 278 -0.72 19.71 -2.18
N PRO A 279 -1.73 19.19 -2.90
CA PRO A 279 -2.87 19.98 -3.33
C PRO A 279 -3.61 20.58 -2.13
N SER A 280 -4.01 21.86 -2.23
CA SER A 280 -4.98 22.43 -1.30
C SER A 280 -6.35 21.79 -1.54
N THR A 281 -7.19 21.69 -0.51
CA THR A 281 -8.57 21.20 -0.65
C THR A 281 -9.49 22.17 -1.40
N GLU A 282 -8.98 23.32 -1.83
CA GLU A 282 -9.69 24.36 -2.57
C GLU A 282 -9.55 24.24 -4.09
N SER A 283 -9.46 23.04 -4.65
CA SER A 283 -9.46 22.84 -6.12
C SER A 283 -10.58 21.94 -6.58
#